data_64d61cf285fd57d656088aaf0989094c
#
_entry.id   64d61cf285fd57d656088aaf0989094c
#
_cell.length_a   1.000
_cell.length_b   1.000
_cell.length_c   1.000
_cell.angle_alpha   90.00
_cell.angle_beta   90.00
_cell.angle_gamma   90.00
#
_symmetry.space_group_name_H-M   'P 1'
#
loop_
_entity.id
_entity.type
_entity.pdbx_description
1 polymer ?
#
loop_
_entity_poly.entity_id
_entity_poly.type
_entity_poly.pdbx_seq_one_letter_code
_entity_poly.pdbx_strand_id
1 'polypeptide(L)'
;MAFTADINKFKFGEAYHPAFAGKRVLITGSGKDGGIGQALALAAAANGAACVGVHFHSSYRDGFDLVDAIRDRGVDAFALQADVTSLSDLWASRSYIIEHMGGKSPDIIVCNSGLSERGYRFGRALPE
;
A
#
# COMPACT_ATOMS: atom_id res chain seq x y z
N MET A 1 -16.28 8.21 5.13
CA MET A 1 -14.96 7.57 5.11
C MET A 1 -14.36 7.62 6.50
N ALA A 2 -13.84 6.50 6.99
CA ALA A 2 -13.52 6.34 8.41
C ALA A 2 -12.02 6.41 8.76
N PHE A 3 -11.14 6.83 7.85
CA PHE A 3 -9.74 6.93 8.23
C PHE A 3 -9.35 8.32 8.75
N THR A 4 -8.37 8.34 9.66
CA THR A 4 -7.97 9.54 10.39
C THR A 4 -6.98 10.43 9.64
N ALA A 5 -6.35 9.89 8.58
CA ALA A 5 -5.42 10.66 7.78
C ALA A 5 -6.12 11.82 7.08
N ASP A 6 -5.60 13.00 7.26
CA ASP A 6 -6.06 14.17 6.50
C ASP A 6 -5.52 14.11 5.08
N ILE A 7 -6.33 13.56 4.18
CA ILE A 7 -5.98 13.43 2.76
C ILE A 7 -5.70 14.79 2.10
N ASN A 8 -6.22 15.89 2.64
CA ASN A 8 -6.00 17.21 2.08
C ASN A 8 -4.57 17.73 2.29
N LYS A 9 -3.79 17.07 3.14
CA LYS A 9 -2.34 17.33 3.24
C LYS A 9 -1.59 16.87 2.00
N PHE A 10 -2.17 15.95 1.23
CA PHE A 10 -1.59 15.48 -0.01
C PHE A 10 -2.14 16.33 -1.18
N LYS A 11 -1.27 17.08 -1.83
CA LYS A 11 -1.66 17.95 -2.95
C LYS A 11 -1.75 17.14 -4.23
N PHE A 12 -2.91 16.59 -4.49
CA PHE A 12 -3.17 15.87 -5.73
C PHE A 12 -3.13 16.83 -6.93
N GLY A 13 -2.50 16.39 -8.01
CA GLY A 13 -2.33 17.18 -9.23
C GLY A 13 -1.11 18.09 -9.24
N GLU A 14 -0.47 18.31 -8.09
CA GLU A 14 0.80 19.02 -7.97
C GLU A 14 1.90 18.02 -7.59
N ALA A 15 2.50 17.36 -8.56
CA ALA A 15 3.55 16.38 -8.29
C ALA A 15 4.80 17.07 -7.68
N TYR A 16 5.11 16.69 -6.46
CA TYR A 16 6.31 17.19 -5.78
C TYR A 16 7.59 16.55 -6.30
N HIS A 17 7.45 15.33 -6.81
CA HIS A 17 8.60 14.57 -7.28
C HIS A 17 8.22 13.68 -8.47
N PRO A 18 8.99 13.75 -9.56
CA PRO A 18 8.66 13.02 -10.78
C PRO A 18 8.85 11.51 -10.67
N ALA A 19 9.44 11.00 -9.58
CA ALA A 19 9.73 9.58 -9.42
C ALA A 19 8.48 8.68 -9.48
N PHE A 20 7.32 9.18 -9.08
CA PHE A 20 6.06 8.43 -9.10
C PHE A 20 5.23 8.66 -10.36
N ALA A 21 5.54 9.68 -11.15
CA ALA A 21 4.73 10.05 -12.31
C ALA A 21 4.62 8.91 -13.32
N GLY A 22 3.40 8.44 -13.56
CA GLY A 22 3.10 7.34 -14.49
C GLY A 22 3.55 5.96 -14.00
N LYS A 23 3.98 5.80 -12.76
CA LYS A 23 4.49 4.54 -12.21
C LYS A 23 3.38 3.70 -11.59
N ARG A 24 3.53 2.38 -11.69
CA ARG A 24 2.72 1.39 -10.97
C ARG A 24 3.43 1.09 -9.66
N VAL A 25 2.77 1.39 -8.55
CA VAL A 25 3.37 1.33 -7.21
C VAL A 25 2.61 0.32 -6.36
N LEU A 26 3.32 -0.64 -5.79
CA LEU A 26 2.78 -1.57 -4.81
C LEU A 26 3.40 -1.29 -3.44
N ILE A 27 2.57 -1.14 -2.42
CA ILE A 27 3.05 -0.90 -1.05
C ILE A 27 2.50 -1.98 -0.15
N THR A 28 3.37 -2.79 0.43
CA THR A 28 2.95 -3.82 1.36
C THR A 28 2.65 -3.23 2.74
N GLY A 29 1.67 -3.80 3.44
CA GLY A 29 1.28 -3.32 4.76
C GLY A 29 0.71 -1.89 4.77
N SER A 30 0.01 -1.50 3.72
CA SER A 30 -0.50 -0.13 3.56
C SER A 30 -1.97 0.05 3.96
N GLY A 31 -2.64 -1.03 4.39
CA GLY A 31 -4.07 -0.98 4.72
C GLY A 31 -4.41 -0.34 6.06
N LYS A 32 -3.47 -0.25 6.99
CA LYS A 32 -3.76 0.25 8.34
C LYS A 32 -3.94 1.77 8.37
N ASP A 33 -5.06 2.23 8.92
CA ASP A 33 -5.30 3.66 9.13
C ASP A 33 -4.24 4.30 10.03
N GLY A 34 -3.74 5.47 9.61
CA GLY A 34 -2.69 6.21 10.30
C GLY A 34 -1.30 5.57 10.19
N GLY A 35 -1.14 4.50 9.41
CA GLY A 35 0.13 3.83 9.21
C GLY A 35 1.04 4.51 8.19
N ILE A 36 2.33 4.15 8.24
CA ILE A 36 3.35 4.63 7.29
C ILE A 36 2.97 4.22 5.86
N GLY A 37 2.52 2.99 5.66
CA GLY A 37 2.12 2.49 4.35
C GLY A 37 0.96 3.26 3.73
N GLN A 38 -0.02 3.66 4.53
CA GLN A 38 -1.11 4.52 4.08
C GLN A 38 -0.59 5.87 3.59
N ALA A 39 0.29 6.50 4.35
CA ALA A 39 0.89 7.78 3.96
C ALA A 39 1.70 7.67 2.67
N LEU A 40 2.44 6.57 2.50
CA LEU A 40 3.20 6.29 1.27
C LEU A 40 2.27 6.09 0.06
N ALA A 41 1.17 5.37 0.23
CA ALA A 41 0.19 5.16 -0.83
C ALA A 41 -0.46 6.48 -1.28
N LEU A 42 -0.84 7.32 -0.32
CA LEU A 42 -1.39 8.64 -0.61
C LEU A 42 -0.36 9.56 -1.28
N ALA A 43 0.89 9.54 -0.82
CA ALA A 43 1.97 10.30 -1.43
C ALA A 43 2.24 9.86 -2.87
N ALA A 44 2.30 8.55 -3.13
CA ALA A 44 2.48 8.02 -4.47
C ALA A 44 1.34 8.47 -5.42
N ALA A 45 0.10 8.34 -4.96
CA ALA A 45 -1.06 8.79 -5.72
C ALA A 45 -1.04 10.30 -5.98
N ALA A 46 -0.74 11.11 -4.96
CA ALA A 46 -0.67 12.57 -5.09
C ALA A 46 0.44 13.02 -6.05
N ASN A 47 1.53 12.26 -6.17
CA ASN A 47 2.64 12.52 -7.08
C ASN A 47 2.48 11.88 -8.46
N GLY A 48 1.27 11.51 -8.85
CA GLY A 48 0.96 11.12 -10.21
C GLY A 48 1.21 9.66 -10.55
N ALA A 49 1.25 8.75 -9.57
CA ALA A 49 1.28 7.33 -9.85
C ALA A 49 0.15 6.92 -10.81
N ALA A 50 0.43 6.04 -11.74
CA ALA A 50 -0.59 5.54 -12.67
C ALA A 50 -1.53 4.55 -11.97
N CYS A 51 -1.01 3.77 -11.03
CA CYS A 51 -1.78 2.80 -10.25
C CYS A 51 -1.12 2.56 -8.90
N VAL A 52 -1.91 2.45 -7.85
CA VAL A 52 -1.45 2.14 -6.49
C VAL A 52 -2.08 0.85 -6.00
N GLY A 53 -1.26 -0.15 -5.74
CA GLY A 53 -1.67 -1.38 -5.06
C GLY A 53 -1.55 -1.24 -3.55
N VAL A 54 -2.67 -1.40 -2.87
CA VAL A 54 -2.77 -1.35 -1.40
C VAL A 54 -2.84 -2.79 -0.89
N HIS A 55 -1.76 -3.25 -0.28
CA HIS A 55 -1.70 -4.58 0.31
C HIS A 55 -1.96 -4.52 1.81
N PHE A 56 -2.72 -5.47 2.30
CA PHE A 56 -2.98 -5.68 3.73
C PHE A 56 -3.14 -7.18 4.05
N HIS A 57 -3.00 -7.53 5.31
CA HIS A 57 -3.32 -8.87 5.79
C HIS A 57 -4.65 -8.90 6.53
N SER A 58 -4.81 -8.07 7.57
CA SER A 58 -5.99 -8.04 8.44
C SER A 58 -6.76 -6.71 8.45
N SER A 59 -6.16 -5.62 7.98
CA SER A 59 -6.78 -4.28 7.97
C SER A 59 -7.74 -4.09 6.79
N TYR A 60 -8.74 -4.98 6.70
CA TYR A 60 -9.62 -5.11 5.54
C TYR A 60 -10.39 -3.83 5.22
N ARG A 61 -11.13 -3.30 6.21
CA ARG A 61 -11.95 -2.10 6.01
C ARG A 61 -11.09 -0.91 5.62
N ASP A 62 -10.03 -0.65 6.37
CA ASP A 62 -9.16 0.49 6.14
C ASP A 62 -8.46 0.41 4.78
N GLY A 63 -8.08 -0.79 4.35
CA GLY A 63 -7.48 -1.03 3.04
C GLY A 63 -8.43 -0.67 1.89
N PHE A 64 -9.69 -1.05 1.96
CA PHE A 64 -10.70 -0.68 0.97
C PHE A 64 -11.05 0.80 1.02
N ASP A 65 -11.16 1.39 2.20
CA ASP A 65 -11.41 2.82 2.36
C ASP A 65 -10.27 3.65 1.74
N LEU A 66 -9.03 3.21 1.89
CA LEU A 66 -7.88 3.86 1.26
C LEU A 66 -7.94 3.77 -0.27
N VAL A 67 -8.28 2.60 -0.81
CA VAL A 67 -8.44 2.42 -2.26
C VAL A 67 -9.52 3.34 -2.81
N ASP A 68 -10.66 3.41 -2.15
CA ASP A 68 -11.75 4.28 -2.56
C ASP A 68 -11.33 5.76 -2.51
N ALA A 69 -10.62 6.17 -1.48
CA ALA A 69 -10.11 7.52 -1.33
C ALA A 69 -9.14 7.92 -2.47
N ILE A 70 -8.29 6.99 -2.88
CA ILE A 70 -7.35 7.21 -3.99
C ILE A 70 -8.11 7.29 -5.32
N ARG A 71 -9.06 6.39 -5.54
CA ARG A 71 -9.90 6.38 -6.74
C ARG A 71 -10.74 7.65 -6.88
N ASP A 72 -11.28 8.16 -5.78
CA ASP A 72 -12.04 9.41 -5.75
C ASP A 72 -11.19 10.63 -6.15
N ARG A 73 -9.88 10.51 -6.07
CA ARG A 73 -8.92 11.53 -6.53
C ARG A 73 -8.44 11.32 -7.97
N GLY A 74 -9.04 10.36 -8.69
CA GLY A 74 -8.77 10.12 -10.10
C GLY A 74 -7.54 9.25 -10.38
N VAL A 75 -7.03 8.53 -9.40
CA VAL A 75 -5.90 7.61 -9.53
C VAL A 75 -6.39 6.17 -9.44
N ASP A 76 -5.92 5.31 -10.34
CA ASP A 76 -6.21 3.87 -10.26
C ASP A 76 -5.62 3.27 -8.99
N ALA A 77 -6.41 2.44 -8.34
CA ALA A 77 -5.95 1.70 -7.16
C ALA A 77 -6.71 0.38 -7.01
N PHE A 78 -6.11 -0.57 -6.33
CA PHE A 78 -6.74 -1.83 -5.98
C PHE A 78 -6.26 -2.31 -4.62
N ALA A 79 -7.11 -3.11 -3.96
CA ALA A 79 -6.79 -3.74 -2.69
C ALA A 79 -6.34 -5.18 -2.91
N LEU A 80 -5.33 -5.60 -2.18
CA LEU A 80 -4.78 -6.96 -2.18
C LEU A 80 -4.66 -7.47 -0.76
N GLN A 81 -5.35 -8.57 -0.46
CA GLN A 81 -5.19 -9.27 0.81
C GLN A 81 -4.24 -10.46 0.64
N ALA A 82 -3.19 -10.51 1.43
CA ALA A 82 -2.25 -11.62 1.44
C ALA A 82 -1.46 -11.66 2.74
N ASP A 83 -1.13 -12.85 3.20
CA ASP A 83 -0.14 -13.07 4.24
C ASP A 83 1.25 -13.14 3.60
N VAL A 84 2.12 -12.19 3.91
CA VAL A 84 3.47 -12.13 3.33
C VAL A 84 4.38 -13.29 3.78
N THR A 85 3.97 -14.05 4.80
CA THR A 85 4.67 -15.26 5.25
C THR A 85 4.21 -16.52 4.54
N SER A 86 3.12 -16.43 3.76
CA SER A 86 2.55 -17.56 3.01
C SER A 86 3.02 -17.51 1.55
N LEU A 87 3.81 -18.52 1.17
CA LEU A 87 4.30 -18.64 -0.20
C LEU A 87 3.16 -18.80 -1.22
N SER A 88 2.10 -19.53 -0.85
CA SER A 88 0.92 -19.70 -1.72
C SER A 88 0.18 -18.37 -1.93
N ASP A 89 0.06 -17.54 -0.90
CA ASP A 89 -0.53 -16.21 -1.00
C ASP A 89 0.30 -15.31 -1.91
N LEU A 90 1.64 -15.36 -1.79
CA LEU A 90 2.53 -14.56 -2.64
C LEU A 90 2.42 -14.96 -4.11
N TRP A 91 2.34 -16.25 -4.41
CA TRP A 91 2.13 -16.71 -5.78
C TRP A 91 0.79 -16.27 -6.36
N ALA A 92 -0.30 -16.40 -5.58
CA ALA A 92 -1.62 -15.94 -5.99
C ALA A 92 -1.64 -14.41 -6.19
N SER A 93 -0.97 -13.68 -5.29
CA SER A 93 -0.86 -12.22 -5.37
C SER A 93 -0.18 -11.73 -6.64
N ARG A 94 0.83 -12.44 -7.12
CA ARG A 94 1.55 -12.07 -8.33
C ARG A 94 0.62 -11.90 -9.53
N SER A 95 -0.22 -12.90 -9.78
CA SER A 95 -1.16 -12.87 -10.91
C SER A 95 -2.21 -11.76 -10.74
N TYR A 96 -2.73 -11.61 -9.53
CA TYR A 96 -3.69 -10.57 -9.20
C TYR A 96 -3.12 -9.16 -9.41
N ILE A 97 -1.89 -8.92 -8.95
CA ILE A 97 -1.21 -7.62 -9.11
C ILE A 97 -1.03 -7.29 -10.59
N ILE A 98 -0.50 -8.23 -11.38
CA ILE A 98 -0.28 -8.04 -12.81
C ILE A 98 -1.59 -7.73 -13.54
N GLU A 99 -2.65 -8.47 -13.24
CA GLU A 99 -3.97 -8.25 -13.82
C GLU A 99 -4.48 -6.82 -13.53
N HIS A 100 -4.38 -6.37 -12.27
CA HIS A 100 -4.86 -5.06 -11.85
C HIS A 100 -3.93 -3.89 -12.25
N MET A 101 -2.74 -4.20 -12.71
CA MET A 101 -1.78 -3.23 -13.26
C MET A 101 -1.70 -3.25 -14.80
N GLY A 102 -2.79 -3.67 -15.46
CA GLY A 102 -2.89 -3.65 -16.92
C GLY A 102 -2.00 -4.66 -17.63
N GLY A 103 -1.74 -5.81 -17.02
CA GLY A 103 -0.88 -6.86 -17.58
C GLY A 103 0.62 -6.63 -17.39
N LYS A 104 1.00 -5.67 -16.55
CA LYS A 104 2.40 -5.28 -16.33
C LYS A 104 2.78 -5.43 -14.85
N SER A 105 4.06 -5.67 -14.60
CA SER A 105 4.59 -5.70 -13.24
C SER A 105 4.62 -4.30 -12.61
N PRO A 106 4.65 -4.21 -11.26
CA PRO A 106 4.94 -2.95 -10.59
C PRO A 106 6.29 -2.38 -11.04
N ASP A 107 6.35 -1.07 -11.15
CA ASP A 107 7.61 -0.34 -11.37
C ASP A 107 8.33 -0.12 -10.04
N ILE A 108 7.56 0.06 -8.97
CA ILE A 108 8.07 0.31 -7.62
C ILE A 108 7.33 -0.60 -6.64
N ILE A 109 8.07 -1.31 -5.81
CA ILE A 109 7.54 -2.07 -4.68
C ILE A 109 8.16 -1.52 -3.41
N VAL A 110 7.30 -1.10 -2.48
CA VAL A 110 7.73 -0.66 -1.14
C VAL A 110 7.42 -1.77 -0.15
N CYS A 111 8.46 -2.41 0.37
CA CYS A 111 8.34 -3.46 1.39
C CYS A 111 8.18 -2.81 2.77
N ASN A 112 6.94 -2.51 3.13
CA ASN A 112 6.61 -1.82 4.38
C ASN A 112 5.93 -2.74 5.41
N SER A 113 5.50 -3.93 5.03
CA SER A 113 4.90 -4.88 5.98
C SER A 113 5.85 -5.17 7.13
N GLY A 114 5.33 -5.15 8.33
CA GLY A 114 6.11 -5.46 9.52
C GLY A 114 5.21 -5.76 10.70
N LEU A 115 5.77 -6.49 11.66
CA LEU A 115 5.14 -6.79 12.94
C LEU A 115 6.06 -6.28 14.04
N SER A 116 5.51 -5.54 14.98
CA SER A 116 6.20 -5.12 16.18
C SER A 116 5.66 -5.90 17.36
N GLU A 117 6.51 -6.68 17.99
CA GLU A 117 6.18 -7.36 19.25
C GLU A 117 6.55 -6.47 20.44
N ARG A 118 5.52 -6.05 21.16
CA ARG A 118 5.70 -5.27 22.37
C ARG A 118 6.19 -6.18 23.50
N GLY A 119 7.20 -5.74 24.24
CA GLY A 119 7.69 -6.43 25.44
C GLY A 119 9.02 -7.15 25.28
N TYR A 120 9.56 -7.25 24.09
CA TYR A 120 10.90 -7.78 23.87
C TYR A 120 11.95 -6.67 23.95
N ARG A 121 12.98 -6.89 24.76
CA ARG A 121 14.15 -6.01 24.77
C ARG A 121 15.06 -6.37 23.62
N PHE A 122 15.72 -5.37 23.05
CA PHE A 122 16.77 -5.58 22.06
C PHE A 122 17.79 -6.63 22.59
N GLY A 123 18.12 -7.63 21.77
CA GLY A 123 19.02 -8.71 22.14
C GLY A 123 18.38 -9.93 22.81
N ARG A 124 17.07 -9.90 23.05
CA ARG A 124 16.30 -11.11 23.38
C ARG A 124 15.48 -11.49 22.16
N ALA A 125 16.09 -12.24 21.27
CA ALA A 125 15.38 -12.82 20.13
C ALA A 125 14.22 -13.68 20.62
N LEU A 126 13.19 -13.78 19.78
CA LEU A 126 12.12 -14.76 19.96
C LEU A 126 12.74 -16.14 20.15
N PRO A 127 12.24 -16.97 21.08
CA PRO A 127 12.60 -18.38 21.09
C PRO A 127 12.24 -18.97 19.73
N GLU A 128 13.18 -19.69 19.18
CA GLU A 128 12.99 -20.44 17.92
C GLU A 128 11.83 -21.44 18.03
#